data_251d832fd0f8d50af8ec4cc2ef21276f
#
_entry.id   251d832fd0f8d50af8ec4cc2ef21276f
#
_cell.length_a   1.000
_cell.length_b   1.000
_cell.length_c   1.000
_cell.angle_alpha   90.00
_cell.angle_beta   90.00
_cell.angle_gamma   90.00
#
_symmetry.space_group_name_H-M   'P 1'
#
loop_
_entity.id
_entity.type
_entity.pdbx_description
1 polymer ?
#
loop_
_entity_poly.entity_id
_entity_poly.type
_entity_poly.pdbx_seq_one_letter_code
_entity_poly.pdbx_strand_id
1 'polypeptide(L)'
;MTWLEIIEVRSAEGNNKFLESQMQKLVNEVNEGAKENAVRAYCRLMIDTDFSIHLFHDSEKVEKSGSALGLRTASALKEFGLVNHNIWVEMYSK
;
A
#
# COMPACT_ATOMS: atom_id res chain seq x y z
N MET A 1 15.39 0.14 12.05
CA MET A 1 14.00 0.15 12.56
C MET A 1 13.05 -0.33 11.49
N THR A 2 12.16 -1.21 11.84
CA THR A 2 11.15 -1.73 10.91
C THR A 2 9.86 -0.93 11.02
N TRP A 3 9.36 -0.49 9.90
CA TRP A 3 8.13 0.26 9.85
C TRP A 3 7.34 -0.09 8.59
N LEU A 4 6.08 0.27 8.58
CA LEU A 4 5.12 -0.18 7.58
C LEU A 4 4.20 0.97 7.19
N GLU A 5 4.01 1.14 5.90
CA GLU A 5 2.96 2.02 5.40
C GLU A 5 1.78 1.16 4.98
N ILE A 6 0.60 1.51 5.42
CA ILE A 6 -0.62 0.86 4.98
C ILE A 6 -1.46 1.91 4.25
N ILE A 7 -1.71 1.64 2.98
CA ILE A 7 -2.55 2.50 2.15
C ILE A 7 -3.81 1.72 1.83
N GLU A 8 -4.91 2.14 2.44
CA GLU A 8 -6.20 1.49 2.25
C GLU A 8 -7.03 2.27 1.25
N VAL A 9 -7.74 1.57 0.38
CA VAL A 9 -8.65 2.21 -0.56
C VAL A 9 -9.99 1.49 -0.53
N ARG A 10 -11.06 2.29 -0.38
CA ARG A 10 -12.42 1.80 -0.55
C ARG A 10 -12.87 2.24 -1.92
N SER A 11 -12.94 1.31 -2.85
CA SER A 11 -13.22 1.61 -4.24
C SER A 11 -14.68 2.02 -4.46
N ALA A 12 -14.87 2.89 -5.44
CA ALA A 12 -16.21 3.18 -5.92
C ALA A 12 -16.74 1.97 -6.67
N GLU A 13 -18.07 1.81 -6.65
CA GLU A 13 -18.73 0.73 -7.34
C GLU A 13 -18.38 0.70 -8.83
N GLY A 14 -18.12 -0.50 -9.35
CA GLY A 14 -17.85 -0.71 -10.77
C GLY A 14 -16.37 -0.69 -11.18
N ASN A 15 -15.46 -0.30 -10.28
CA ASN A 15 -14.03 -0.16 -10.62
C ASN A 15 -13.13 -1.27 -10.07
N ASN A 16 -13.69 -2.27 -9.41
CA ASN A 16 -12.91 -3.24 -8.63
C ASN A 16 -11.90 -4.03 -9.45
N LYS A 17 -12.29 -4.53 -10.61
CA LYS A 17 -11.37 -5.33 -11.43
C LYS A 17 -10.23 -4.50 -12.00
N PHE A 18 -10.53 -3.29 -12.42
CA PHE A 18 -9.51 -2.40 -12.94
C PHE A 18 -8.53 -1.99 -11.82
N LEU A 19 -9.05 -1.63 -10.66
CA LEU A 19 -8.25 -1.31 -9.49
C LEU A 19 -7.35 -2.48 -9.10
N GLU A 20 -7.91 -3.68 -9.02
CA GLU A 20 -7.17 -4.89 -8.68
C GLU A 20 -6.02 -5.12 -9.65
N SER A 21 -6.27 -4.95 -10.94
CA SER A 21 -5.25 -5.07 -11.98
C SER A 21 -4.13 -4.04 -11.81
N GLN A 22 -4.49 -2.80 -11.51
CA GLN A 22 -3.51 -1.73 -11.29
C GLN A 22 -2.66 -2.00 -10.04
N MET A 23 -3.27 -2.50 -8.97
CA MET A 23 -2.55 -2.84 -7.76
C MET A 23 -1.58 -4.00 -7.98
N GLN A 24 -2.00 -5.01 -8.72
CA GLN A 24 -1.16 -6.16 -9.06
C GLN A 24 0.06 -5.72 -9.88
N LYS A 25 -0.17 -4.84 -10.84
CA LYS A 25 0.90 -4.29 -11.67
C LYS A 25 1.90 -3.50 -10.83
N LEU A 26 1.41 -2.66 -9.93
CA LEU A 26 2.26 -1.89 -9.03
C LEU A 26 3.12 -2.78 -8.16
N VAL A 27 2.52 -3.80 -7.54
CA VAL A 27 3.24 -4.75 -6.70
C VAL A 27 4.35 -5.44 -7.50
N ASN A 28 4.04 -5.89 -8.70
CA ASN A 28 5.02 -6.56 -9.55
C ASN A 28 6.18 -5.63 -9.94
N GLU A 29 5.88 -4.42 -10.35
CA GLU A 29 6.90 -3.45 -10.75
C GLU A 29 7.85 -3.08 -9.61
N VAL A 30 7.30 -2.86 -8.42
CA VAL A 30 8.12 -2.49 -7.27
C VAL A 30 8.97 -3.66 -6.82
N ASN A 31 8.41 -4.87 -6.77
CA ASN A 31 9.16 -6.04 -6.30
C ASN A 31 10.24 -6.49 -7.29
N GLU A 32 10.11 -6.17 -8.57
CA GLU A 32 11.18 -6.44 -9.54
C GLU A 32 12.44 -5.62 -9.26
N GLY A 33 12.25 -4.38 -8.80
CA GLY A 33 13.38 -3.47 -8.56
C GLY A 33 13.87 -3.43 -7.13
N ALA A 34 13.28 -4.22 -6.23
CA ALA A 34 13.54 -4.13 -4.80
C ALA A 34 13.67 -5.51 -4.18
N LYS A 35 13.83 -5.53 -2.86
CA LYS A 35 13.80 -6.78 -2.10
C LYS A 35 12.46 -7.47 -2.29
N GLU A 36 12.51 -8.77 -2.39
CA GLU A 36 11.33 -9.61 -2.48
C GLU A 36 10.38 -9.29 -1.33
N ASN A 37 9.10 -9.16 -1.65
CA ASN A 37 8.03 -8.86 -0.68
C ASN A 37 8.11 -7.47 -0.04
N ALA A 38 8.77 -6.50 -0.68
CA ALA A 38 8.78 -5.12 -0.19
C ALA A 38 7.37 -4.49 -0.24
N VAL A 39 6.55 -4.94 -1.17
CA VAL A 39 5.18 -4.45 -1.34
C VAL A 39 4.22 -5.63 -1.47
N ARG A 40 3.11 -5.55 -0.75
CA ARG A 40 2.04 -6.55 -0.82
C ARG A 40 0.69 -5.87 -0.94
N ALA A 41 -0.19 -6.46 -1.73
CA ALA A 41 -1.56 -5.99 -1.86
C ALA A 41 -2.51 -7.00 -1.25
N TYR A 42 -3.56 -6.50 -0.62
CA TYR A 42 -4.57 -7.33 0.04
C TYR A 42 -5.96 -6.87 -0.35
N CYS A 43 -6.91 -7.79 -0.37
CA CYS A 43 -8.32 -7.45 -0.45
C CYS A 43 -8.98 -7.87 0.86
N ARG A 44 -10.03 -7.15 1.25
CA ARG A 44 -10.72 -7.48 2.49
C ARG A 44 -11.64 -8.67 2.29
N LEU A 45 -11.56 -9.63 3.20
CA LEU A 45 -12.40 -10.83 3.14
C LEU A 45 -13.89 -10.44 3.17
N MET A 46 -14.67 -10.95 2.22
CA MET A 46 -16.11 -10.75 2.11
C MET A 46 -16.55 -9.33 1.78
N ILE A 47 -15.62 -8.40 1.56
CA ILE A 47 -15.93 -7.03 1.19
C ILE A 47 -15.10 -6.66 -0.03
N ASP A 48 -15.70 -6.69 -1.18
CA ASP A 48 -15.01 -6.57 -2.46
C ASP A 48 -14.64 -5.13 -2.88
N THR A 49 -15.02 -4.15 -2.06
CA THR A 49 -14.68 -2.75 -2.31
C THR A 49 -13.41 -2.29 -1.61
N ASP A 50 -12.93 -3.06 -0.63
CA ASP A 50 -11.82 -2.64 0.23
C ASP A 50 -10.53 -3.37 -0.14
N PHE A 51 -9.50 -2.58 -0.44
CA PHE A 51 -8.17 -3.08 -0.77
C PHE A 51 -7.14 -2.34 0.06
N SER A 52 -5.98 -2.96 0.23
CA SER A 52 -4.86 -2.28 0.88
C SER A 52 -3.54 -2.64 0.22
N ILE A 53 -2.62 -1.70 0.26
CA ILE A 53 -1.24 -1.91 -0.14
C ILE A 53 -0.37 -1.68 1.08
N HIS A 54 0.50 -2.65 1.35
CA HIS A 54 1.43 -2.60 2.46
C HIS A 54 2.84 -2.44 1.92
N LEU A 55 3.50 -1.36 2.33
CA LEU A 55 4.89 -1.08 1.98
C LEU A 55 5.75 -1.35 3.21
N PHE A 56 6.62 -2.34 3.12
CA PHE A 56 7.48 -2.76 4.22
C PHE A 56 8.83 -2.06 4.12
N HIS A 57 9.24 -1.39 5.19
CA HIS A 57 10.47 -0.63 5.25
C HIS A 57 11.37 -1.11 6.37
N ASP A 58 12.67 -1.11 6.09
CA ASP A 58 13.69 -1.37 7.10
C ASP A 58 14.76 -0.29 6.97
N SER A 59 14.56 0.80 7.71
CA SER A 59 15.46 1.94 7.67
C SER A 59 15.53 2.61 9.03
N GLU A 60 16.59 3.35 9.28
CA GLU A 60 16.78 4.03 10.55
C GLU A 60 15.79 5.17 10.75
N LYS A 61 15.40 5.81 9.65
CA LYS A 61 14.52 6.96 9.70
C LYS A 61 13.12 6.60 9.21
N VAL A 62 12.14 6.84 10.06
CA VAL A 62 10.72 6.70 9.69
C VAL A 62 10.26 8.01 9.05
N GLU A 63 9.65 7.91 7.88
CA GLU A 63 9.09 9.08 7.21
C GLU A 63 7.66 9.29 7.67
N LYS A 64 7.46 10.28 8.52
CA LYS A 64 6.19 10.50 9.22
C LYS A 64 4.99 10.72 8.31
N SER A 65 5.23 11.28 7.13
CA SER A 65 4.15 11.53 6.16
C SER A 65 4.07 10.46 5.08
N GLY A 66 4.93 9.46 5.15
CA GLY A 66 5.03 8.40 4.16
C GLY A 66 6.22 8.57 3.24
N SER A 67 6.67 7.46 2.66
CA SER A 67 7.74 7.45 1.68
C SER A 67 7.29 8.11 0.37
N ALA A 68 8.25 8.46 -0.47
CA ALA A 68 7.93 9.01 -1.81
C ALA A 68 7.04 8.05 -2.59
N LEU A 69 7.35 6.76 -2.54
CA LEU A 69 6.53 5.73 -3.20
C LEU A 69 5.12 5.67 -2.60
N GLY A 70 5.02 5.70 -1.25
CA GLY A 70 3.74 5.66 -0.56
C GLY A 70 2.86 6.85 -0.90
N LEU A 71 3.44 8.04 -0.93
CA LEU A 71 2.70 9.26 -1.28
C LEU A 71 2.18 9.21 -2.72
N ARG A 72 3.00 8.76 -3.66
CA ARG A 72 2.58 8.62 -5.06
C ARG A 72 1.48 7.57 -5.20
N THR A 73 1.62 6.45 -4.52
CA THR A 73 0.64 5.37 -4.55
C THR A 73 -0.70 5.83 -3.99
N ALA A 74 -0.68 6.48 -2.83
CA ALA A 74 -1.89 7.00 -2.21
C ALA A 74 -2.59 8.01 -3.12
N SER A 75 -1.82 8.89 -3.75
CA SER A 75 -2.36 9.88 -4.68
C SER A 75 -3.01 9.24 -5.90
N ALA A 76 -2.36 8.24 -6.47
CA ALA A 76 -2.90 7.51 -7.62
C ALA A 76 -4.20 6.77 -7.29
N LEU A 77 -4.27 6.18 -6.10
CA LEU A 77 -5.44 5.41 -5.68
C LEU A 77 -6.66 6.28 -5.39
N LYS A 78 -6.48 7.58 -5.17
CA LYS A 78 -7.61 8.50 -4.94
C LYS A 78 -8.58 8.55 -6.11
N GLU A 79 -8.13 8.22 -7.31
CA GLU A 79 -9.02 8.13 -8.48
C GLU A 79 -10.06 7.02 -8.35
N PHE A 80 -9.78 6.01 -7.51
CA PHE A 80 -10.63 4.83 -7.39
C PHE A 80 -11.57 4.88 -6.20
N GLY A 81 -11.34 5.76 -5.24
CA GLY A 81 -12.20 5.83 -4.07
C GLY A 81 -11.59 6.59 -2.91
N LEU A 82 -12.05 6.28 -1.72
CA LEU A 82 -11.55 6.89 -0.48
C LEU A 82 -10.24 6.21 -0.08
N VAL A 83 -9.24 7.01 0.24
CA VAL A 83 -7.91 6.51 0.58
C VAL A 83 -7.53 6.94 2.00
N ASN A 84 -7.03 5.97 2.78
CA ASN A 84 -6.37 6.23 4.06
C ASN A 84 -4.93 5.78 3.96
N HIS A 85 -4.02 6.57 4.51
CA HIS A 85 -2.60 6.28 4.47
C HIS A 85 -2.03 6.44 5.89
N ASN A 86 -1.57 5.35 6.46
CA ASN A 86 -1.08 5.32 7.84
C ASN A 86 0.32 4.74 7.93
N ILE A 87 1.07 5.22 8.91
CA ILE A 87 2.43 4.75 9.18
C ILE A 87 2.42 4.00 10.49
N TRP A 88 2.97 2.80 10.47
CA TRP A 88 3.06 1.91 11.65
C TRP A 88 4.51 1.60 11.93
N VAL A 89 4.92 1.70 13.17
CA VAL A 89 6.30 1.39 13.58
C VAL A 89 6.27 0.16 14.49
N GLU A 90 7.20 -0.77 14.26
CA GLU A 90 7.30 -1.96 15.08
C GLU A 90 7.66 -1.60 16.52
N MET A 91 6.85 -2.04 17.48
CA MET A 91 7.03 -1.69 18.89
C MET A 91 8.23 -2.39 19.52
N TYR A 92 8.47 -3.61 19.13
CA TYR A 92 9.48 -4.47 19.76
C TYR A 92 10.54 -4.91 18.78
N SER A 93 11.07 -3.94 18.04
CA SER A 93 12.14 -4.17 17.11
C SER A 93 13.42 -4.52 17.86
N LYS A 94 14.09 -5.57 17.43
CA LYS A 94 15.37 -5.97 18.02
C LYS A 94 16.52 -5.62 17.09
#